data_096675e11b228a80d6a1109b33aa22b2
#
_entry.id   096675e11b228a80d6a1109b33aa22b2
#
_cell.length_a   1.000
_cell.length_b   1.000
_cell.length_c   1.000
_cell.angle_alpha   90.00
_cell.angle_beta   90.00
_cell.angle_gamma   90.00
#
_symmetry.space_group_name_H-M   'P 1'
#
loop_
_entity.id
_entity.type
_entity.pdbx_description
1 polymer ?
#
loop_
_entity_poly.entity_id
_entity_poly.type
_entity_poly.pdbx_seq_one_letter_code
_entity_poly.pdbx_strand_id
1 'polypeptide(L)'
;GYGLIEHSSNKSFHLDSGFIRLNEKDTLSERLFMLSRELGKIIDRLNPNCGAIEKIFYAKNAQSALSLGHARGVILLKFSERQLPIHEYQALKVKQTVVGAGRADKGQIQHMVKILLNINDTLQEDQADALAVALTHAHLWRAENNW
;
A
#
# COMPACT_ATOMS: atom_id res chain seq x y z
N GLY A 1 4.78 0.65 -5.14
CA GLY A 1 5.31 0.96 -3.82
C GLY A 1 4.85 0.01 -2.72
N TYR A 2 5.57 -0.06 -1.63
CA TYR A 2 5.16 -0.73 -0.40
C TYR A 2 5.51 0.15 0.81
N GLY A 3 4.77 -0.01 1.90
CA GLY A 3 5.02 0.64 3.18
C GLY A 3 4.62 -0.24 4.34
N LEU A 4 5.47 -0.31 5.36
CA LEU A 4 5.22 -1.01 6.61
C LEU A 4 5.19 -0.02 7.75
N ILE A 5 4.16 -0.08 8.55
CA ILE A 5 4.03 0.68 9.78
C ILE A 5 3.75 -0.25 10.96
N GLU A 6 4.16 0.15 12.13
CA GLU A 6 3.67 -0.38 13.39
C GLU A 6 2.62 0.59 13.95
N HIS A 7 1.50 0.07 14.42
CA HIS A 7 0.47 0.88 15.09
C HIS A 7 0.22 0.36 16.49
N SER A 8 0.49 1.20 17.49
CA SER A 8 0.26 0.90 18.89
C SER A 8 -0.10 2.15 19.67
N SER A 9 -0.93 2.02 20.69
CA SER A 9 -1.28 3.12 21.61
C SER A 9 -1.65 4.44 20.91
N ASN A 10 -2.44 4.37 19.81
CA ASN A 10 -2.87 5.52 19.00
C ASN A 10 -1.79 6.20 18.17
N LYS A 11 -0.63 5.61 18.02
CA LYS A 11 0.46 6.16 17.21
C LYS A 11 0.87 5.15 16.15
N SER A 12 1.20 5.67 15.00
CA SER A 12 1.79 4.88 13.91
C SER A 12 3.26 5.26 13.76
N PHE A 13 4.08 4.25 13.56
CA PHE A 13 5.53 4.39 13.37
C PHE A 13 5.91 3.81 12.02
N HIS A 14 6.69 4.53 11.25
CA HIS A 14 7.28 4.04 10.01
C HIS A 14 8.37 3.00 10.35
N LEU A 15 8.24 1.80 9.78
CA LEU A 15 9.24 0.75 9.92
C LEU A 15 10.08 0.58 8.65
N ASP A 16 9.42 0.51 7.49
CA ASP A 16 10.09 0.37 6.19
C ASP A 16 9.15 0.82 5.06
N SER A 17 9.73 1.26 3.96
CA SER A 17 8.99 1.56 2.73
C SER A 17 9.91 1.56 1.53
N GLY A 18 9.37 1.25 0.38
CA GLY A 18 10.15 1.20 -0.85
C GLY A 18 9.27 0.95 -2.06
N PHE A 19 9.92 0.54 -3.14
CA PHE A 19 9.24 0.18 -4.36
C PHE A 19 9.95 -1.00 -5.05
N ILE A 20 9.16 -1.80 -5.76
CA ILE A 20 9.64 -2.89 -6.58
C ILE A 20 9.75 -2.38 -8.01
N ARG A 21 10.97 -2.30 -8.53
CA ARG A 21 11.20 -1.93 -9.93
C ARG A 21 10.96 -3.14 -10.82
N LEU A 22 10.11 -2.94 -11.81
CA LEU A 22 9.88 -3.90 -12.88
C LEU A 22 10.43 -3.31 -14.18
N ASN A 23 11.11 -4.12 -14.99
CA ASN A 23 11.61 -3.69 -16.26
C ASN A 23 10.47 -3.62 -17.29
N GLU A 24 10.24 -2.48 -17.88
CA GLU A 24 9.16 -2.24 -18.84
C GLU A 24 9.35 -3.03 -20.16
N LYS A 25 10.59 -3.45 -20.45
CA LYS A 25 10.91 -4.24 -21.64
C LYS A 25 10.60 -5.72 -21.49
N ASP A 26 10.41 -6.19 -20.26
CA ASP A 26 10.09 -7.58 -19.98
C ASP A 26 8.61 -7.87 -20.33
N THR A 27 8.34 -9.11 -20.67
CA THR A 27 6.98 -9.60 -20.90
C THR A 27 6.13 -9.46 -19.65
N LEU A 28 4.81 -9.46 -19.81
CA LEU A 28 3.90 -9.40 -18.65
C LEU A 28 4.16 -10.53 -17.65
N SER A 29 4.37 -11.76 -18.14
CA SER A 29 4.66 -12.92 -17.28
C SER A 29 5.94 -12.77 -16.47
N GLU A 30 7.01 -12.28 -17.10
CA GLU A 30 8.28 -12.01 -16.41
C GLU A 30 8.13 -10.92 -15.34
N ARG A 31 7.42 -9.85 -15.66
CA ARG A 31 7.14 -8.76 -14.70
C ARG A 31 6.32 -9.24 -13.53
N LEU A 32 5.29 -10.05 -13.74
CA LEU A 32 4.48 -10.64 -12.67
C LEU A 32 5.29 -11.63 -11.82
N PHE A 33 6.16 -12.43 -12.44
CA PHE A 33 7.09 -13.30 -11.73
C PHE A 33 8.03 -12.50 -10.83
N MET A 34 8.65 -11.44 -11.37
CA MET A 34 9.52 -10.56 -10.58
C MET A 34 8.78 -9.90 -9.44
N LEU A 35 7.57 -9.37 -9.68
CA LEU A 35 6.72 -8.80 -8.63
C LEU A 35 6.46 -9.82 -7.51
N SER A 36 6.05 -11.03 -7.88
CA SER A 36 5.78 -12.14 -6.95
C SER A 36 7.01 -12.46 -6.09
N ARG A 37 8.17 -12.57 -6.73
CA ARG A 37 9.43 -12.92 -6.06
C ARG A 37 9.88 -11.83 -5.09
N GLU A 38 9.93 -10.58 -5.53
CA GLU A 38 10.41 -9.47 -4.70
C GLU A 38 9.43 -9.15 -3.56
N LEU A 39 8.12 -9.19 -3.83
CA LEU A 39 7.11 -9.02 -2.78
C LEU A 39 7.21 -10.14 -1.74
N GLY A 40 7.43 -11.38 -2.17
CA GLY A 40 7.66 -12.49 -1.26
C GLY A 40 8.82 -12.26 -0.31
N LYS A 41 9.98 -11.82 -0.83
CA LYS A 41 11.17 -11.48 -0.01
C LYS A 41 10.87 -10.35 0.99
N ILE A 42 10.11 -9.33 0.57
CA ILE A 42 9.73 -8.20 1.43
C ILE A 42 8.86 -8.70 2.58
N ILE A 43 7.81 -9.49 2.28
CA ILE A 43 6.92 -10.05 3.30
C ILE A 43 7.70 -10.93 4.27
N ASP A 44 8.57 -11.82 3.77
CA ASP A 44 9.35 -12.73 4.60
C ASP A 44 10.35 -11.98 5.51
N ARG A 45 10.96 -10.90 4.99
CA ARG A 45 11.90 -10.05 5.76
C ARG A 45 11.21 -9.20 6.81
N LEU A 46 10.06 -8.62 6.48
CA LEU A 46 9.38 -7.64 7.32
C LEU A 46 8.35 -8.28 8.27
N ASN A 47 7.91 -9.50 7.97
CA ASN A 47 6.99 -10.31 8.76
C ASN A 47 5.76 -9.54 9.26
N PRO A 48 4.95 -8.92 8.36
CA PRO A 48 3.77 -8.17 8.75
C PRO A 48 2.67 -9.07 9.32
N ASN A 49 1.78 -8.51 10.14
CA ASN A 49 0.61 -9.23 10.65
C ASN A 49 -0.55 -9.28 9.65
N CYS A 50 -0.64 -8.30 8.76
CA CYS A 50 -1.67 -8.19 7.73
C CYS A 50 -1.19 -7.32 6.57
N GLY A 51 -1.97 -7.30 5.50
CA GLY A 51 -1.79 -6.41 4.37
C GLY A 51 -2.96 -5.47 4.19
N ALA A 52 -2.68 -4.32 3.60
CA ALA A 52 -3.70 -3.38 3.14
C ALA A 52 -3.42 -2.98 1.69
N ILE A 53 -4.45 -2.91 0.87
CA ILE A 53 -4.34 -2.61 -0.55
C ILE A 53 -5.46 -1.65 -0.98
N GLU A 54 -5.16 -0.77 -1.92
CA GLU A 54 -6.17 0.09 -2.51
C GLU A 54 -7.08 -0.69 -3.46
N LYS A 55 -8.39 -0.44 -3.39
CA LYS A 55 -9.36 -0.95 -4.37
C LYS A 55 -9.23 -0.21 -5.69
N ILE A 56 -9.08 -0.94 -6.77
CA ILE A 56 -9.05 -0.39 -8.12
C ILE A 56 -10.48 -0.28 -8.62
N PHE A 57 -11.01 0.96 -8.68
CA PHE A 57 -12.36 1.20 -9.21
C PHE A 57 -12.38 1.71 -10.64
N TYR A 58 -11.37 2.46 -11.05
CA TYR A 58 -11.28 3.04 -12.39
C TYR A 58 -9.86 2.99 -12.92
N ALA A 59 -9.70 2.38 -14.07
CA ALA A 59 -8.51 2.56 -14.90
C ALA A 59 -8.90 3.43 -16.10
N LYS A 60 -7.93 4.18 -16.62
CA LYS A 60 -8.12 5.09 -17.76
C LYS A 60 -8.62 4.36 -19.02
N ASN A 61 -8.32 3.08 -19.14
CA ASN A 61 -8.77 2.21 -20.23
C ASN A 61 -8.70 0.73 -19.82
N ALA A 62 -9.27 -0.15 -20.63
CA ALA A 62 -9.34 -1.59 -20.38
C ALA A 62 -7.95 -2.23 -20.21
N GLN A 63 -6.96 -1.83 -21.01
CA GLN A 63 -5.60 -2.37 -20.94
C GLN A 63 -4.93 -2.07 -19.59
N SER A 64 -5.07 -0.84 -19.12
CA SER A 64 -4.56 -0.45 -17.79
C SER A 64 -5.28 -1.19 -16.68
N ALA A 65 -6.60 -1.39 -16.79
CA ALA A 65 -7.39 -2.18 -15.84
C ALA A 65 -6.89 -3.61 -15.74
N LEU A 66 -6.64 -4.28 -16.88
CA LEU A 66 -6.13 -5.64 -16.93
C LEU A 66 -4.74 -5.74 -16.29
N SER A 67 -3.83 -4.84 -16.64
CA SER A 67 -2.46 -4.83 -16.08
C SER A 67 -2.45 -4.67 -14.57
N LEU A 68 -3.26 -3.74 -14.04
CA LEU A 68 -3.43 -3.54 -12.60
C LEU A 68 -4.09 -4.75 -11.94
N GLY A 69 -5.08 -5.37 -12.59
CA GLY A 69 -5.74 -6.58 -12.12
C GLY A 69 -4.78 -7.77 -12.00
N HIS A 70 -3.88 -7.96 -12.99
CA HIS A 70 -2.84 -8.99 -12.93
C HIS A 70 -1.89 -8.78 -11.75
N ALA A 71 -1.36 -7.57 -11.59
CA ALA A 71 -0.47 -7.24 -10.46
C ALA A 71 -1.18 -7.42 -9.11
N ARG A 72 -2.44 -6.98 -9.02
CA ARG A 72 -3.28 -7.17 -7.83
C ARG A 72 -3.47 -8.65 -7.50
N GLY A 73 -3.75 -9.50 -8.49
CA GLY A 73 -3.89 -10.94 -8.31
C GLY A 73 -2.63 -11.56 -7.69
N VAL A 74 -1.45 -11.14 -8.16
CA VAL A 74 -0.17 -11.58 -7.61
C VAL A 74 -0.02 -11.15 -6.14
N ILE A 75 -0.38 -9.91 -5.80
CA ILE A 75 -0.30 -9.40 -4.43
C ILE A 75 -1.22 -10.22 -3.51
N LEU A 76 -2.49 -10.40 -3.88
CA LEU A 76 -3.45 -11.18 -3.12
C LEU A 76 -2.98 -12.62 -2.89
N LEU A 77 -2.45 -13.25 -3.95
CA LEU A 77 -1.90 -14.61 -3.86
C LEU A 77 -0.73 -14.67 -2.87
N LYS A 78 0.21 -13.71 -2.91
CA LYS A 78 1.37 -13.71 -2.02
C LYS A 78 1.01 -13.58 -0.54
N PHE A 79 0.01 -12.78 -0.21
CA PHE A 79 -0.50 -12.69 1.16
C PHE A 79 -1.24 -13.99 1.56
N SER A 80 -2.06 -14.55 0.67
CA SER A 80 -2.78 -15.80 0.90
C SER A 80 -1.84 -17.00 1.12
N GLU A 81 -0.76 -17.12 0.35
CA GLU A 81 0.26 -18.16 0.52
C GLU A 81 0.90 -18.16 1.92
N ARG A 82 0.90 -17.00 2.58
CA ARG A 82 1.44 -16.81 3.93
C ARG A 82 0.37 -16.73 5.01
N GLN A 83 -0.88 -17.01 4.65
CA GLN A 83 -2.04 -16.95 5.55
C GLN A 83 -2.20 -15.57 6.23
N LEU A 84 -1.77 -14.51 5.56
CA LEU A 84 -1.88 -13.14 6.04
C LEU A 84 -3.20 -12.53 5.55
N PRO A 85 -4.03 -11.97 6.45
CA PRO A 85 -5.24 -11.29 6.06
C PRO A 85 -4.91 -10.03 5.25
N ILE A 86 -5.75 -9.71 4.27
CA ILE A 86 -5.63 -8.51 3.45
C ILE A 86 -6.90 -7.66 3.55
N HIS A 87 -6.73 -6.36 3.74
CA HIS A 87 -7.81 -5.38 3.85
C HIS A 87 -7.78 -4.43 2.67
N GLU A 88 -8.95 -4.02 2.21
CA GLU A 88 -9.09 -3.25 0.98
C GLU A 88 -9.79 -1.92 1.22
N TYR A 89 -9.21 -0.82 0.72
CA TYR A 89 -9.69 0.54 0.92
C TYR A 89 -9.88 1.28 -0.41
N GLN A 90 -10.97 2.04 -0.51
CA GLN A 90 -11.20 2.92 -1.64
C GLN A 90 -10.27 4.14 -1.59
N ALA A 91 -9.80 4.62 -2.74
CA ALA A 91 -8.96 5.82 -2.84
C ALA A 91 -9.54 7.04 -2.12
N LEU A 92 -10.86 7.25 -2.26
CA LEU A 92 -11.57 8.32 -1.55
C LEU A 92 -11.44 8.19 -0.03
N LYS A 93 -11.58 6.96 0.49
CA LYS A 93 -11.46 6.69 1.92
C LYS A 93 -10.04 6.92 2.43
N VAL A 94 -9.03 6.54 1.64
CA VAL A 94 -7.61 6.81 1.96
C VAL A 94 -7.37 8.30 2.09
N LYS A 95 -7.81 9.11 1.11
CA LYS A 95 -7.69 10.57 1.14
C LYS A 95 -8.38 11.19 2.36
N GLN A 96 -9.60 10.80 2.64
CA GLN A 96 -10.37 11.29 3.79
C GLN A 96 -9.70 10.95 5.12
N THR A 97 -9.16 9.74 5.26
CA THR A 97 -8.53 9.29 6.50
C THR A 97 -7.20 10.01 6.76
N VAL A 98 -6.38 10.17 5.72
CA VAL A 98 -5.03 10.73 5.86
C VAL A 98 -5.04 12.27 5.92
N VAL A 99 -5.87 12.93 5.09
CA VAL A 99 -5.86 14.40 4.93
C VAL A 99 -7.11 15.05 5.52
N GLY A 100 -8.15 14.26 5.81
CA GLY A 100 -9.45 14.79 6.23
C GLY A 100 -10.33 15.30 5.07
N ALA A 101 -9.85 15.26 3.82
CA ALA A 101 -10.55 15.76 2.65
C ALA A 101 -10.44 14.78 1.47
N GLY A 102 -11.59 14.43 0.88
CA GLY A 102 -11.62 13.48 -0.25
C GLY A 102 -11.06 14.04 -1.56
N ARG A 103 -10.89 15.36 -1.66
CA ARG A 103 -10.31 16.05 -2.84
C ARG A 103 -8.83 16.37 -2.71
N ALA A 104 -8.13 15.77 -1.74
CA ALA A 104 -6.71 15.97 -1.56
C ALA A 104 -5.92 15.58 -2.82
N ASP A 105 -4.94 16.40 -3.16
CA ASP A 105 -3.96 16.08 -4.19
C ASP A 105 -2.83 15.18 -3.65
N LYS A 106 -1.98 14.69 -4.55
CA LYS A 106 -0.88 13.79 -4.18
C LYS A 106 0.15 14.44 -3.26
N GLY A 107 0.45 15.71 -3.47
CA GLY A 107 1.38 16.47 -2.63
C GLY A 107 0.88 16.60 -1.19
N GLN A 108 -0.42 16.83 -1.03
CA GLN A 108 -1.05 16.89 0.29
C GLN A 108 -0.99 15.54 1.01
N ILE A 109 -1.25 14.42 0.30
CA ILE A 109 -1.14 13.07 0.86
C ILE A 109 0.30 12.80 1.31
N GLN A 110 1.28 13.03 0.44
CA GLN A 110 2.70 12.83 0.73
C GLN A 110 3.15 13.66 1.95
N HIS A 111 2.74 14.92 2.02
CA HIS A 111 3.04 15.80 3.15
C HIS A 111 2.45 15.27 4.46
N MET A 112 1.16 14.89 4.45
CA MET A 112 0.49 14.36 5.65
C MET A 112 1.08 13.03 6.10
N VAL A 113 1.39 12.12 5.19
CA VAL A 113 2.06 10.86 5.51
C VAL A 113 3.39 11.11 6.23
N LYS A 114 4.19 12.06 5.74
CA LYS A 114 5.46 12.44 6.39
C LYS A 114 5.24 12.96 7.81
N ILE A 115 4.24 13.81 8.02
CA ILE A 115 3.90 14.33 9.35
C ILE A 115 3.44 13.22 10.29
N LEU A 116 2.47 12.40 9.84
CA LEU A 116 1.86 11.36 10.67
C LEU A 116 2.84 10.25 11.08
N LEU A 117 3.85 9.98 10.24
CA LEU A 117 4.87 8.97 10.48
C LEU A 117 6.22 9.55 10.92
N ASN A 118 6.32 10.86 11.09
CA ASN A 118 7.55 11.59 11.44
C ASN A 118 8.74 11.24 10.51
N ILE A 119 8.49 11.23 9.19
CA ILE A 119 9.50 10.94 8.17
C ILE A 119 10.15 12.25 7.73
N ASN A 120 11.45 12.40 7.97
CA ASN A 120 12.20 13.61 7.58
C ASN A 120 12.80 13.48 6.18
N ASP A 121 13.09 12.28 5.73
CA ASP A 121 13.69 11.99 4.44
C ASP A 121 12.74 12.25 3.28
N THR A 122 13.31 12.27 2.05
CA THR A 122 12.52 12.33 0.83
C THR A 122 11.72 11.05 0.67
N LEU A 123 10.42 11.18 0.55
CA LEU A 123 9.49 10.09 0.32
C LEU A 123 9.03 10.12 -1.13
N GLN A 124 9.21 9.04 -1.88
CA GLN A 124 8.70 8.95 -3.25
C GLN A 124 7.18 8.75 -3.25
N GLU A 125 6.53 9.13 -4.35
CA GLU A 125 5.08 9.10 -4.51
C GLU A 125 4.51 7.70 -4.21
N ASP A 126 5.05 6.66 -4.83
CA ASP A 126 4.59 5.27 -4.65
C ASP A 126 4.74 4.77 -3.20
N GLN A 127 5.77 5.23 -2.48
CA GLN A 127 5.94 4.92 -1.06
C GLN A 127 4.88 5.64 -0.21
N ALA A 128 4.64 6.91 -0.52
CA ALA A 128 3.62 7.70 0.19
C ALA A 128 2.22 7.11 0.01
N ASP A 129 1.87 6.70 -1.20
CA ASP A 129 0.58 6.07 -1.50
C ASP A 129 0.42 4.75 -0.70
N ALA A 130 1.45 3.92 -0.68
CA ALA A 130 1.42 2.67 0.10
C ALA A 130 1.31 2.91 1.61
N LEU A 131 2.07 3.87 2.15
CA LEU A 131 1.99 4.25 3.56
C LEU A 131 0.64 4.89 3.93
N ALA A 132 0.02 5.65 3.01
CA ALA A 132 -1.31 6.21 3.20
C ALA A 132 -2.38 5.11 3.36
N VAL A 133 -2.29 4.03 2.57
CA VAL A 133 -3.17 2.86 2.70
C VAL A 133 -2.93 2.15 4.04
N ALA A 134 -1.69 1.98 4.46
CA ALA A 134 -1.34 1.38 5.75
C ALA A 134 -1.89 2.20 6.93
N LEU A 135 -1.71 3.54 6.91
CA LEU A 135 -2.29 4.46 7.90
C LEU A 135 -3.81 4.38 7.95
N THR A 136 -4.45 4.28 6.79
CA THR A 136 -5.91 4.13 6.68
C THR A 136 -6.36 2.85 7.38
N HIS A 137 -5.66 1.73 7.13
CA HIS A 137 -5.96 0.49 7.81
C HIS A 137 -5.82 0.63 9.33
N ALA A 138 -4.72 1.16 9.81
CA ALA A 138 -4.46 1.34 11.24
C ALA A 138 -5.56 2.16 11.95
N HIS A 139 -6.00 3.26 11.33
CA HIS A 139 -7.04 4.12 11.90
C HIS A 139 -8.42 3.48 11.90
N LEU A 140 -8.81 2.80 10.80
CA LEU A 140 -10.15 2.23 10.66
C LEU A 140 -10.30 0.93 11.44
N TRP A 141 -9.29 0.07 11.40
CA TRP A 141 -9.30 -1.20 12.14
C TRP A 141 -9.46 -0.97 13.65
N ARG A 142 -8.83 0.07 14.16
CA ARG A 142 -9.00 0.50 15.54
C ARG A 142 -10.42 0.96 15.84
N ALA A 143 -11.01 1.79 14.98
CA ALA A 143 -12.36 2.30 15.16
C ALA A 143 -13.39 1.16 15.23
N GLU A 144 -13.17 0.07 14.49
CA GLU A 144 -14.03 -1.10 14.45
C GLU A 144 -13.83 -2.05 15.64
N ASN A 145 -12.64 -2.08 16.25
CA ASN A 145 -12.28 -3.03 17.32
C ASN A 145 -12.18 -2.41 18.72
N ASN A 146 -12.54 -1.14 18.90
CA ASN A 146 -12.66 -0.45 20.23
C ASN A 146 -11.42 -0.60 21.14
N TRP A 147 -10.22 -0.42 20.59
CA TRP A 147 -8.98 -0.40 21.39
C TRP A 147 -8.59 1.01 21.81
#